data_d47a86e882e1eaead0ae4147f65a4219
#
_entry.id   d47a86e882e1eaead0ae4147f65a4219
#
_cell.length_a   1.000
_cell.length_b   1.000
_cell.length_c   1.000
_cell.angle_alpha   90.00
_cell.angle_beta   90.00
_cell.angle_gamma   90.00
#
_symmetry.space_group_name_H-M   'P 1'
#
loop_
_entity.id
_entity.type
_entity.pdbx_description
1 polymer ?
#
loop_
_entity_poly.entity_id
_entity_poly.type
_entity_poly.pdbx_seq_one_letter_code
_entity_poly.pdbx_strand_id
1 'polypeptide(L)'
;MLFTITFVVSCSNDLAKETSLAAYLEDREVVLDNVIACAASNEADDLVSVFLFPRPTATNIKYFETISSAIDKNSFEQYEPFDSPLLDVFNGFLKKFEVSVNAEKWVIVSFEEDNKIHISNPIRIKNQTRPTEYISSNISIEEDTINTLITWQDGLYDDTRIYFQVLTDSTNNLISGTYTFDSFFKYYELENVVLNITLGTPQNLKLNSTYSFSL
;
A
#
# COMPACT_ATOMS: atom_id res chain seq x y z
N MET A 1 7.53 -27.49 63.23
CA MET A 1 6.93 -26.39 62.49
C MET A 1 7.66 -26.28 61.14
N LEU A 2 7.05 -26.82 60.09
CA LEU A 2 7.70 -26.97 58.79
C LEU A 2 7.27 -25.76 57.93
N PHE A 3 8.25 -24.94 57.52
CA PHE A 3 7.99 -23.74 56.71
C PHE A 3 8.16 -24.11 55.25
N THR A 4 7.04 -24.20 54.51
CA THR A 4 7.06 -24.43 53.06
C THR A 4 7.20 -23.10 52.33
N ILE A 5 8.34 -22.87 51.70
CA ILE A 5 8.57 -21.69 50.83
C ILE A 5 8.06 -22.05 49.42
N THR A 6 6.97 -21.42 49.02
CA THR A 6 6.47 -21.48 47.63
C THR A 6 7.19 -20.44 46.79
N PHE A 7 8.01 -20.86 45.83
CA PHE A 7 8.56 -20.02 44.80
C PHE A 7 7.47 -19.77 43.74
N VAL A 8 6.98 -18.51 43.65
CA VAL A 8 6.20 -18.04 42.50
C VAL A 8 7.18 -17.66 41.41
N VAL A 9 7.32 -18.48 40.38
CA VAL A 9 8.00 -18.12 39.15
C VAL A 9 7.03 -17.19 38.37
N SER A 10 7.27 -15.89 38.46
CA SER A 10 6.62 -14.92 37.56
C SER A 10 7.28 -15.06 36.20
N CYS A 11 6.61 -15.70 35.24
CA CYS A 11 6.93 -15.54 33.84
C CYS A 11 6.53 -14.10 33.47
N SER A 12 7.47 -13.18 33.45
CA SER A 12 7.34 -11.96 32.68
C SER A 12 7.42 -12.36 31.21
N ASN A 13 6.29 -12.38 30.51
CA ASN A 13 6.29 -12.30 29.06
C ASN A 13 6.77 -10.88 28.69
N ASP A 14 8.07 -10.67 28.74
CA ASP A 14 8.70 -9.64 27.94
C ASP A 14 8.48 -10.07 26.49
N LEU A 15 7.49 -9.46 25.84
CA LEU A 15 7.37 -9.51 24.39
C LEU A 15 8.69 -8.98 23.85
N ALA A 16 9.56 -9.88 23.40
CA ALA A 16 10.81 -9.50 22.77
C ALA A 16 10.45 -8.52 21.66
N LYS A 17 10.92 -7.30 21.76
CA LYS A 17 10.66 -6.27 20.76
C LYS A 17 11.25 -6.78 19.45
N GLU A 18 10.41 -6.99 18.45
CA GLU A 18 10.85 -7.41 17.13
C GLU A 18 11.91 -6.43 16.62
N THR A 19 13.10 -6.92 16.39
CA THR A 19 14.27 -6.09 16.01
C THR A 19 14.42 -5.98 14.50
N SER A 20 13.81 -6.90 13.74
CA SER A 20 13.86 -6.91 12.28
C SER A 20 12.64 -7.63 11.68
N LEU A 21 12.45 -7.49 10.36
CA LEU A 21 11.46 -8.27 9.63
C LEU A 21 11.75 -9.77 9.74
N ALA A 22 13.02 -10.20 9.63
CA ALA A 22 13.38 -11.61 9.78
C ALA A 22 12.94 -12.16 11.15
N ALA A 23 13.19 -11.41 12.23
CA ALA A 23 12.76 -11.80 13.58
C ALA A 23 11.22 -11.84 13.71
N TYR A 24 10.51 -10.94 13.05
CA TYR A 24 9.03 -10.95 13.00
C TYR A 24 8.47 -12.17 12.27
N LEU A 25 9.16 -12.66 11.25
CA LEU A 25 8.73 -13.80 10.44
C LEU A 25 9.16 -15.16 11.03
N GLU A 26 10.06 -15.17 12.02
CA GLU A 26 10.59 -16.40 12.62
C GLU A 26 9.46 -17.27 13.20
N ASP A 27 9.49 -18.56 12.91
CA ASP A 27 8.50 -19.57 13.35
C ASP A 27 7.05 -19.26 12.94
N ARG A 28 6.83 -18.41 11.93
CA ARG A 28 5.50 -18.03 11.42
C ARG A 28 5.29 -18.54 9.99
N GLU A 29 4.05 -18.86 9.64
CA GLU A 29 3.68 -19.10 8.24
C GLU A 29 3.63 -17.76 7.49
N VAL A 30 4.42 -17.64 6.41
CA VAL A 30 4.58 -16.40 5.65
C VAL A 30 4.09 -16.58 4.22
N VAL A 31 3.31 -15.61 3.74
CA VAL A 31 2.88 -15.52 2.34
C VAL A 31 3.57 -14.31 1.71
N LEU A 32 4.54 -14.61 0.84
CA LEU A 32 5.34 -13.62 0.14
C LEU A 32 4.53 -12.97 -1.00
N ASP A 33 4.86 -11.71 -1.32
CA ASP A 33 4.30 -10.96 -2.47
C ASP A 33 2.77 -10.94 -2.49
N ASN A 34 2.15 -10.91 -1.31
CA ASN A 34 0.71 -11.06 -1.16
C ASN A 34 -0.01 -9.83 -0.56
N VAL A 35 0.70 -8.74 -0.39
CA VAL A 35 0.13 -7.43 -0.03
C VAL A 35 0.28 -6.49 -1.21
N ILE A 36 -0.84 -6.00 -1.72
CA ILE A 36 -0.85 -4.97 -2.76
C ILE A 36 -0.44 -3.66 -2.08
N ALA A 37 0.70 -3.11 -2.49
CA ALA A 37 1.24 -1.89 -1.92
C ALA A 37 2.09 -1.12 -2.93
N CYS A 38 2.16 0.19 -2.76
CA CYS A 38 2.99 1.09 -3.56
C CYS A 38 3.40 2.32 -2.73
N ALA A 39 4.33 3.11 -3.26
CA ALA A 39 4.74 4.36 -2.63
C ALA A 39 4.70 5.52 -3.62
N ALA A 40 4.31 6.69 -3.12
CA ALA A 40 4.33 7.96 -3.85
C ALA A 40 4.85 9.07 -2.94
N SER A 41 5.70 9.96 -3.46
CA SER A 41 6.03 11.20 -2.74
C SER A 41 4.83 12.14 -2.75
N ASN A 42 4.57 12.82 -1.65
CA ASN A 42 3.47 13.77 -1.57
C ASN A 42 3.79 15.04 -2.39
N GLU A 43 2.75 15.71 -2.89
CA GLU A 43 2.89 16.96 -3.67
C GLU A 43 3.26 18.17 -2.80
N ALA A 44 2.69 18.24 -1.60
CA ALA A 44 2.68 19.46 -0.79
C ALA A 44 3.69 19.47 0.37
N ASP A 45 4.37 18.36 0.60
CA ASP A 45 5.34 18.20 1.69
C ASP A 45 6.47 17.23 1.29
N ASP A 46 7.49 17.11 2.14
CA ASP A 46 8.64 16.24 1.90
C ASP A 46 8.39 14.78 2.35
N LEU A 47 7.12 14.39 2.57
CA LEU A 47 6.77 13.04 2.98
C LEU A 47 6.57 12.10 1.79
N VAL A 48 6.66 10.82 2.08
CA VAL A 48 6.29 9.74 1.16
C VAL A 48 5.14 8.96 1.77
N SER A 49 4.06 8.81 1.01
CA SER A 49 2.96 7.93 1.36
C SER A 49 3.24 6.52 0.85
N VAL A 50 3.21 5.54 1.74
CA VAL A 50 3.28 4.12 1.41
C VAL A 50 1.89 3.52 1.59
N PHE A 51 1.22 3.29 0.48
CA PHE A 51 -0.15 2.79 0.42
C PHE A 51 -0.18 1.27 0.45
N LEU A 52 -1.22 0.72 1.05
CA LEU A 52 -1.54 -0.70 0.97
C LEU A 52 -3.05 -0.94 0.91
N PHE A 53 -3.43 -2.05 0.28
CA PHE A 53 -4.78 -2.58 0.32
C PHE A 53 -4.86 -3.69 1.37
N PRO A 54 -5.35 -3.41 2.59
CA PRO A 54 -5.60 -4.45 3.57
C PRO A 54 -6.89 -5.20 3.19
N ARG A 55 -6.87 -6.52 3.29
CA ARG A 55 -8.11 -7.28 3.19
C ARG A 55 -8.99 -7.00 4.41
N PRO A 56 -10.32 -7.20 4.32
CA PRO A 56 -11.25 -6.85 5.42
C PRO A 56 -10.93 -7.53 6.76
N THR A 57 -10.29 -8.69 6.72
CA THR A 57 -9.90 -9.50 7.89
C THR A 57 -8.46 -9.24 8.35
N ALA A 58 -7.72 -8.38 7.65
CA ALA A 58 -6.33 -8.07 7.96
C ALA A 58 -6.19 -7.35 9.30
N THR A 59 -5.26 -7.80 10.11
CA THR A 59 -4.91 -7.25 11.41
C THR A 59 -3.40 -7.01 11.51
N ASN A 60 -2.93 -6.37 12.56
CA ASN A 60 -1.52 -6.19 12.87
C ASN A 60 -0.69 -5.69 11.68
N ILE A 61 -1.16 -4.60 11.04
CA ILE A 61 -0.50 -3.99 9.89
C ILE A 61 0.80 -3.33 10.36
N LYS A 62 1.92 -3.68 9.73
CA LYS A 62 3.26 -3.19 10.10
C LYS A 62 4.02 -2.66 8.89
N TYR A 63 4.99 -1.80 9.17
CA TYR A 63 5.90 -1.19 8.23
C TYR A 63 7.33 -1.48 8.64
N PHE A 64 8.14 -1.89 7.67
CA PHE A 64 9.56 -2.19 7.84
C PHE A 64 10.37 -1.48 6.76
N GLU A 65 11.55 -0.98 7.11
CA GLU A 65 12.41 -0.27 6.17
C GLU A 65 13.89 -0.59 6.36
N THR A 66 14.65 -0.50 5.27
CA THR A 66 16.12 -0.55 5.32
C THR A 66 16.69 0.86 5.51
N ILE A 67 17.93 0.96 5.94
CA ILE A 67 18.62 2.26 6.05
C ILE A 67 18.98 2.87 4.68
N SER A 68 19.06 2.04 3.62
CA SER A 68 19.54 2.46 2.29
C SER A 68 19.06 1.48 1.21
N SER A 69 18.87 1.97 -0.01
CA SER A 69 18.60 1.17 -1.20
C SER A 69 19.82 0.38 -1.73
N ALA A 70 21.02 0.57 -1.16
CA ALA A 70 22.21 -0.22 -1.46
C ALA A 70 22.15 -1.62 -0.81
N ILE A 71 21.28 -1.82 0.19
CA ILE A 71 21.03 -3.12 0.81
C ILE A 71 20.28 -4.02 -0.19
N ASP A 72 20.62 -5.31 -0.20
CA ASP A 72 19.83 -6.28 -0.96
C ASP A 72 18.38 -6.28 -0.44
N LYS A 73 17.46 -6.03 -1.35
CA LYS A 73 16.02 -5.94 -1.05
C LYS A 73 15.41 -7.21 -0.43
N ASN A 74 16.11 -8.34 -0.53
CA ASN A 74 15.67 -9.62 0.04
C ASN A 74 16.36 -9.95 1.38
N SER A 75 17.23 -9.09 1.89
CA SER A 75 17.89 -9.25 3.20
C SER A 75 16.96 -8.82 4.33
N PHE A 76 16.01 -9.67 4.70
CA PHE A 76 14.95 -9.36 5.69
C PHE A 76 15.48 -9.03 7.09
N GLU A 77 16.68 -9.47 7.42
CA GLU A 77 17.38 -9.11 8.65
C GLU A 77 17.79 -7.63 8.71
N GLN A 78 17.82 -6.94 7.55
CA GLN A 78 18.20 -5.54 7.42
C GLN A 78 16.98 -4.58 7.38
N TYR A 79 15.77 -5.13 7.47
CA TYR A 79 14.55 -4.32 7.57
C TYR A 79 14.19 -4.13 9.03
N GLU A 80 14.25 -2.91 9.51
CA GLU A 80 13.87 -2.54 10.86
C GLU A 80 12.39 -2.13 10.91
N PRO A 81 11.65 -2.49 11.95
CA PRO A 81 10.29 -2.00 12.14
C PRO A 81 10.32 -0.50 12.42
N PHE A 82 9.46 0.23 11.74
CA PHE A 82 9.29 1.66 11.95
C PHE A 82 7.86 1.95 12.40
N ASP A 83 7.73 2.58 13.56
CA ASP A 83 6.43 2.96 14.12
C ASP A 83 5.97 4.29 13.52
N SER A 84 4.99 4.21 12.64
CA SER A 84 4.34 5.35 12.02
C SER A 84 2.82 5.18 12.11
N PRO A 85 2.06 6.26 12.30
CA PRO A 85 0.60 6.18 12.28
C PRO A 85 0.07 5.59 10.98
N LEU A 86 -0.85 4.64 11.11
CA LEU A 86 -1.61 4.08 9.99
C LEU A 86 -2.81 4.98 9.71
N LEU A 87 -2.87 5.56 8.53
CA LEU A 87 -3.89 6.52 8.11
C LEU A 87 -4.86 5.88 7.11
N ASP A 88 -6.11 6.36 7.16
CA ASP A 88 -7.17 5.94 6.25
C ASP A 88 -7.08 6.70 4.92
N VAL A 89 -7.31 5.98 3.82
CA VAL A 89 -7.44 6.53 2.47
C VAL A 89 -8.73 5.98 1.86
N PHE A 90 -9.48 6.81 1.13
CA PHE A 90 -10.77 6.46 0.56
C PHE A 90 -11.72 5.84 1.61
N ASN A 91 -11.95 6.59 2.70
CA ASN A 91 -12.77 6.16 3.83
C ASN A 91 -12.36 4.81 4.44
N GLY A 92 -11.05 4.53 4.44
CA GLY A 92 -10.46 3.32 5.03
C GLY A 92 -10.40 2.10 4.11
N PHE A 93 -10.80 2.25 2.84
CA PHE A 93 -10.66 1.18 1.85
C PHE A 93 -9.18 0.83 1.58
N LEU A 94 -8.34 1.85 1.49
CA LEU A 94 -6.89 1.72 1.55
C LEU A 94 -6.36 2.28 2.87
N LYS A 95 -5.15 1.90 3.20
CA LYS A 95 -4.37 2.46 4.30
C LYS A 95 -3.08 3.03 3.77
N LYS A 96 -2.47 3.94 4.53
CA LYS A 96 -1.12 4.44 4.24
C LYS A 96 -0.32 4.70 5.50
N PHE A 97 0.98 4.59 5.37
CA PHE A 97 1.96 5.19 6.26
C PHE A 97 2.51 6.45 5.59
N GLU A 98 2.72 7.52 6.35
CA GLU A 98 3.45 8.70 5.89
C GLU A 98 4.80 8.77 6.58
N VAL A 99 5.87 8.80 5.79
CA VAL A 99 7.22 8.72 6.30
C VAL A 99 8.11 9.82 5.72
N SER A 100 8.99 10.37 6.56
CA SER A 100 10.04 11.27 6.09
C SER A 100 11.21 10.44 5.57
N VAL A 101 11.71 10.79 4.37
CA VAL A 101 12.72 9.98 3.69
C VAL A 101 13.90 10.87 3.26
N ASN A 102 15.02 10.73 3.97
CA ASN A 102 16.25 11.48 3.69
C ASN A 102 17.20 10.78 2.68
N ALA A 103 16.97 9.49 2.43
CA ALA A 103 17.73 8.68 1.48
C ALA A 103 16.84 7.61 0.88
N GLU A 104 17.13 7.20 -0.36
CA GLU A 104 16.42 6.07 -0.96
C GLU A 104 16.61 4.80 -0.14
N LYS A 105 15.53 4.07 0.07
CA LYS A 105 15.50 2.84 0.87
C LYS A 105 14.49 1.85 0.32
N TRP A 106 14.57 0.61 0.81
CA TRP A 106 13.56 -0.42 0.57
C TRP A 106 12.58 -0.45 1.73
N VAL A 107 11.31 -0.66 1.42
CA VAL A 107 10.24 -0.83 2.41
C VAL A 107 9.42 -2.07 2.10
N ILE A 108 8.94 -2.71 3.16
CA ILE A 108 7.99 -3.81 3.11
C ILE A 108 6.86 -3.49 4.09
N VAL A 109 5.63 -3.68 3.65
CA VAL A 109 4.46 -3.64 4.52
C VAL A 109 3.88 -5.03 4.69
N SER A 110 3.32 -5.30 5.87
CA SER A 110 2.75 -6.59 6.20
C SER A 110 1.41 -6.45 6.92
N PHE A 111 0.64 -7.51 6.92
CA PHE A 111 -0.49 -7.70 7.83
C PHE A 111 -0.65 -9.17 8.19
N GLU A 112 -1.41 -9.44 9.23
CA GLU A 112 -1.78 -10.79 9.65
C GLU A 112 -3.21 -11.11 9.21
N GLU A 113 -3.40 -12.30 8.64
CA GLU A 113 -4.70 -12.86 8.25
C GLU A 113 -4.62 -14.38 8.29
N ASP A 114 -5.65 -15.04 8.81
CA ASP A 114 -5.74 -16.52 8.91
C ASP A 114 -4.52 -17.19 9.59
N ASN A 115 -3.99 -16.55 10.64
CA ASN A 115 -2.78 -16.94 11.38
C ASN A 115 -1.49 -16.94 10.54
N LYS A 116 -1.48 -16.28 9.39
CA LYS A 116 -0.31 -16.11 8.52
C LYS A 116 0.11 -14.66 8.47
N ILE A 117 1.39 -14.42 8.20
CA ILE A 117 1.91 -13.10 7.89
C ILE A 117 1.96 -12.95 6.36
N HIS A 118 1.27 -11.95 5.85
CA HIS A 118 1.33 -11.56 4.45
C HIS A 118 2.26 -10.37 4.32
N ILE A 119 3.21 -10.41 3.39
CA ILE A 119 4.14 -9.31 3.12
C ILE A 119 4.06 -8.85 1.67
N SER A 120 4.34 -7.58 1.45
CA SER A 120 4.45 -7.00 0.11
C SER A 120 5.76 -7.38 -0.57
N ASN A 121 5.83 -7.20 -1.90
CA ASN A 121 7.11 -7.05 -2.57
C ASN A 121 7.89 -5.90 -1.94
N PRO A 122 9.23 -5.95 -1.92
CA PRO A 122 10.05 -4.80 -1.57
C PRO A 122 9.77 -3.61 -2.48
N ILE A 123 9.41 -2.47 -1.89
CA ILE A 123 9.11 -1.22 -2.58
C ILE A 123 10.30 -0.30 -2.43
N ARG A 124 10.85 0.20 -3.53
CA ARG A 124 11.92 1.20 -3.48
C ARG A 124 11.32 2.59 -3.35
N ILE A 125 11.58 3.28 -2.25
CA ILE A 125 11.29 4.69 -2.11
C ILE A 125 12.41 5.47 -2.83
N LYS A 126 12.05 6.21 -3.87
CA LYS A 126 12.98 6.92 -4.77
C LYS A 126 12.56 8.38 -5.01
N ASN A 127 11.96 9.00 -4.01
CA ASN A 127 11.46 10.38 -4.06
C ASN A 127 12.53 11.43 -4.38
N GLN A 128 13.82 11.14 -4.14
CA GLN A 128 14.90 12.07 -4.45
C GLN A 128 15.33 12.03 -5.91
N THR A 129 15.29 10.86 -6.55
CA THR A 129 15.71 10.70 -7.95
C THR A 129 14.54 10.63 -8.92
N ARG A 130 13.38 10.19 -8.45
CA ARG A 130 12.15 10.05 -9.23
C ARG A 130 10.93 10.36 -8.36
N PRO A 131 10.70 11.63 -8.00
CA PRO A 131 9.50 12.02 -7.28
C PRO A 131 8.24 11.70 -8.09
N THR A 132 7.12 11.53 -7.42
CA THR A 132 5.82 11.40 -8.06
C THR A 132 5.48 12.68 -8.82
N GLU A 133 5.04 12.56 -10.05
CA GLU A 133 4.63 13.69 -10.87
C GLU A 133 3.12 13.92 -10.73
N TYR A 134 2.74 15.17 -10.45
CA TYR A 134 1.34 15.59 -10.28
C TYR A 134 0.91 16.39 -11.52
N ILE A 135 0.55 15.68 -12.60
CA ILE A 135 0.26 16.26 -13.91
C ILE A 135 -1.16 15.92 -14.40
N SER A 136 -2.15 16.49 -13.74
CA SER A 136 -3.56 16.29 -14.11
C SER A 136 -3.89 16.65 -15.57
N SER A 137 -3.10 17.54 -16.19
CA SER A 137 -3.23 17.88 -17.60
C SER A 137 -2.95 16.72 -18.56
N ASN A 138 -2.28 15.68 -18.10
CA ASN A 138 -1.99 14.49 -18.91
C ASN A 138 -3.16 13.49 -18.94
N ILE A 139 -4.24 13.75 -18.18
CA ILE A 139 -5.41 12.89 -18.11
C ILE A 139 -6.52 13.49 -18.99
N SER A 140 -7.09 12.68 -19.87
CA SER A 140 -8.25 13.01 -20.69
C SER A 140 -9.41 12.09 -20.34
N ILE A 141 -10.59 12.66 -20.18
CA ILE A 141 -11.82 11.94 -19.83
C ILE A 141 -12.84 12.19 -20.96
N GLU A 142 -13.23 11.12 -21.64
CA GLU A 142 -14.33 11.16 -22.60
C GLU A 142 -15.60 10.72 -21.86
N GLU A 143 -16.48 11.68 -21.61
CA GLU A 143 -17.71 11.46 -20.87
C GLU A 143 -18.71 10.62 -21.67
N ASP A 144 -18.95 9.40 -21.25
CA ASP A 144 -20.10 8.59 -21.57
C ASP A 144 -20.76 8.14 -20.27
N THR A 145 -22.06 8.12 -20.20
CA THR A 145 -22.82 7.85 -18.99
C THR A 145 -22.66 6.42 -18.45
N ILE A 146 -22.19 5.49 -19.27
CA ILE A 146 -22.07 4.08 -18.90
C ILE A 146 -20.62 3.60 -18.94
N ASN A 147 -19.85 4.02 -19.94
CA ASN A 147 -18.51 3.50 -20.22
C ASN A 147 -17.53 4.67 -20.45
N THR A 148 -17.39 5.54 -19.46
CA THR A 148 -16.42 6.66 -19.53
C THR A 148 -15.03 6.14 -19.87
N LEU A 149 -14.45 6.62 -20.96
CA LEU A 149 -13.06 6.35 -21.33
C LEU A 149 -12.13 7.38 -20.69
N ILE A 150 -11.16 6.89 -19.94
CA ILE A 150 -10.12 7.69 -19.32
C ILE A 150 -8.79 7.28 -19.92
N THR A 151 -8.06 8.22 -20.47
CA THR A 151 -6.73 8.03 -21.06
C THR A 151 -5.73 8.96 -20.42
N TRP A 152 -4.46 8.59 -20.41
CA TRP A 152 -3.39 9.42 -19.87
C TRP A 152 -2.09 9.23 -20.64
N GLN A 153 -1.17 10.14 -20.39
CA GLN A 153 0.19 10.10 -20.93
C GLN A 153 1.17 10.09 -19.75
N ASP A 154 2.29 9.39 -19.91
CA ASP A 154 3.41 9.49 -18.98
C ASP A 154 3.94 10.93 -18.93
N GLY A 155 4.58 11.26 -17.80
CA GLY A 155 5.23 12.54 -17.62
C GLY A 155 6.67 12.54 -18.12
N LEU A 156 7.59 12.96 -17.27
CA LEU A 156 9.02 12.99 -17.55
C LEU A 156 9.63 11.59 -17.69
N TYR A 157 9.05 10.60 -16.98
CA TYR A 157 9.55 9.24 -16.93
C TYR A 157 8.66 8.33 -17.77
N ASP A 158 9.24 7.70 -18.79
CA ASP A 158 8.57 6.84 -19.78
C ASP A 158 8.74 5.33 -19.52
N ASP A 159 9.26 4.97 -18.33
CA ASP A 159 9.50 3.58 -17.93
C ASP A 159 8.46 3.02 -16.97
N THR A 160 7.27 3.64 -16.92
CA THR A 160 6.12 3.14 -16.17
C THR A 160 5.78 1.72 -16.59
N ARG A 161 5.52 0.84 -15.62
CA ARG A 161 5.26 -0.59 -15.87
C ARG A 161 3.80 -0.97 -15.64
N ILE A 162 3.15 -0.25 -14.75
CA ILE A 162 1.77 -0.53 -14.38
C ILE A 162 1.16 0.75 -13.83
N TYR A 163 -0.09 0.97 -14.11
CA TYR A 163 -0.86 2.11 -13.63
C TYR A 163 -1.90 1.63 -12.64
N PHE A 164 -2.04 2.34 -11.53
CA PHE A 164 -3.09 2.10 -10.55
C PHE A 164 -4.07 3.27 -10.61
N GLN A 165 -5.30 2.99 -10.99
CA GLN A 165 -6.34 4.00 -11.06
C GLN A 165 -7.43 3.74 -10.03
N VAL A 166 -7.88 4.84 -9.41
CA VAL A 166 -8.96 4.85 -8.44
C VAL A 166 -10.03 5.85 -8.86
N LEU A 167 -11.28 5.42 -8.84
CA LEU A 167 -12.44 6.28 -8.99
C LEU A 167 -13.20 6.32 -7.66
N THR A 168 -13.50 7.54 -7.19
CA THR A 168 -14.28 7.77 -5.97
C THR A 168 -15.51 8.63 -6.25
N ASP A 169 -16.52 8.54 -5.36
CA ASP A 169 -17.64 9.47 -5.35
C ASP A 169 -17.28 10.79 -4.64
N SER A 170 -18.23 11.74 -4.62
CA SER A 170 -18.06 13.05 -4.01
C SER A 170 -17.85 13.01 -2.48
N THR A 171 -18.06 11.88 -1.85
CA THR A 171 -17.84 11.64 -0.41
C THR A 171 -16.58 10.82 -0.15
N ASN A 172 -15.73 10.64 -1.17
CA ASN A 172 -14.46 9.92 -1.11
C ASN A 172 -14.60 8.40 -0.84
N ASN A 173 -15.75 7.80 -1.17
CA ASN A 173 -15.88 6.35 -1.16
C ASN A 173 -15.30 5.78 -2.45
N LEU A 174 -14.47 4.74 -2.34
CA LEU A 174 -13.93 4.06 -3.50
C LEU A 174 -15.05 3.32 -4.27
N ILE A 175 -15.19 3.64 -5.55
CA ILE A 175 -16.12 2.98 -6.47
C ILE A 175 -15.39 1.89 -7.26
N SER A 176 -14.19 2.22 -7.74
CA SER A 176 -13.38 1.32 -8.56
C SER A 176 -11.90 1.54 -8.25
N GLY A 177 -11.16 0.45 -8.14
CA GLY A 177 -9.70 0.46 -8.00
C GLY A 177 -9.12 -0.65 -8.83
N THR A 178 -8.42 -0.29 -9.92
CA THR A 178 -7.94 -1.23 -10.94
C THR A 178 -6.50 -0.93 -11.33
N TYR A 179 -5.83 -1.95 -11.86
CA TYR A 179 -4.48 -1.84 -12.42
C TYR A 179 -4.50 -2.22 -13.89
N THR A 180 -3.80 -1.45 -14.72
CA THR A 180 -3.62 -1.72 -16.15
C THR A 180 -2.15 -1.62 -16.55
N PHE A 181 -1.75 -2.27 -17.63
CA PHE A 181 -0.47 -2.03 -18.29
C PHE A 181 -0.58 -0.92 -19.33
N ASP A 182 -1.77 -0.76 -19.93
CA ASP A 182 -2.06 0.27 -20.90
C ASP A 182 -2.40 1.60 -20.23
N SER A 183 -2.15 2.72 -20.90
CA SER A 183 -2.45 4.07 -20.41
C SER A 183 -3.89 4.49 -20.69
N PHE A 184 -4.82 3.57 -20.46
CA PHE A 184 -6.25 3.84 -20.50
C PHE A 184 -7.04 2.91 -19.58
N PHE A 185 -8.22 3.36 -19.18
CA PHE A 185 -9.23 2.59 -18.49
C PHE A 185 -10.61 3.01 -18.97
N LYS A 186 -11.42 2.04 -19.37
CA LYS A 186 -12.81 2.26 -19.73
C LYS A 186 -13.71 1.74 -18.61
N TYR A 187 -14.45 2.64 -18.02
CA TYR A 187 -15.34 2.32 -16.91
C TYR A 187 -16.61 1.60 -17.42
N TYR A 188 -17.07 0.39 -17.01
CA TYR A 188 -16.26 -0.53 -16.24
C TYR A 188 -16.00 -1.78 -17.10
N GLU A 189 -15.12 -1.66 -18.03
CA GLU A 189 -14.68 -2.77 -18.88
C GLU A 189 -13.34 -3.29 -18.35
N LEU A 190 -13.21 -4.61 -18.21
CA LEU A 190 -12.09 -5.24 -17.54
C LEU A 190 -11.08 -5.90 -18.49
N GLU A 191 -11.22 -5.72 -19.80
CA GLU A 191 -10.37 -6.41 -20.78
C GLU A 191 -8.87 -6.14 -20.62
N ASN A 192 -8.51 -4.91 -20.23
CA ASN A 192 -7.11 -4.54 -19.99
C ASN A 192 -6.73 -4.47 -18.49
N VAL A 193 -7.63 -4.84 -17.60
CA VAL A 193 -7.38 -4.83 -16.15
C VAL A 193 -6.60 -6.07 -15.75
N VAL A 194 -5.41 -5.87 -15.18
CA VAL A 194 -4.51 -6.96 -14.75
C VAL A 194 -4.65 -7.30 -13.27
N LEU A 195 -5.16 -6.35 -12.47
CA LEU A 195 -5.47 -6.56 -11.06
C LEU A 195 -6.60 -5.62 -10.67
N ASN A 196 -7.54 -6.14 -9.90
CA ASN A 196 -8.73 -5.41 -9.45
C ASN A 196 -8.88 -5.54 -7.94
N ILE A 197 -8.91 -4.40 -7.24
CA ILE A 197 -9.17 -4.36 -5.80
C ILE A 197 -10.62 -3.98 -5.48
N THR A 198 -11.45 -3.69 -6.51
CA THR A 198 -12.86 -3.38 -6.33
C THR A 198 -13.60 -4.56 -5.72
N LEU A 199 -14.34 -4.33 -4.66
CA LEU A 199 -15.15 -5.36 -4.03
C LEU A 199 -16.52 -5.44 -4.72
N GLY A 200 -16.76 -6.55 -5.45
CA GLY A 200 -18.01 -6.78 -6.17
C GLY A 200 -18.11 -6.00 -7.49
N THR A 201 -19.33 -5.84 -7.99
CA THR A 201 -19.59 -5.07 -9.20
C THR A 201 -19.82 -3.61 -8.85
N PRO A 202 -19.01 -2.68 -9.39
CA PRO A 202 -19.19 -1.27 -9.12
C PRO A 202 -20.54 -0.76 -9.69
N GLN A 203 -21.06 0.28 -9.05
CA GLN A 203 -22.27 0.93 -9.50
C GLN A 203 -22.03 1.71 -10.80
N ASN A 204 -23.06 1.83 -11.64
CA ASN A 204 -23.01 2.69 -12.81
C ASN A 204 -22.80 4.16 -12.38
N LEU A 205 -22.03 4.89 -13.18
CA LEU A 205 -21.87 6.33 -12.99
C LEU A 205 -23.22 7.02 -13.28
N LYS A 206 -23.48 8.10 -12.57
CA LYS A 206 -24.75 8.86 -12.68
C LYS A 206 -24.47 10.21 -13.32
N LEU A 207 -25.33 10.59 -14.25
CA LEU A 207 -25.29 11.91 -14.86
C LEU A 207 -25.46 12.99 -13.78
N ASN A 208 -24.76 14.10 -13.91
CA ASN A 208 -24.75 15.24 -12.97
C ASN A 208 -24.24 14.88 -11.54
N SER A 209 -23.50 13.81 -11.40
CA SER A 209 -22.79 13.47 -10.16
C SER A 209 -21.30 13.77 -10.33
N THR A 210 -20.67 14.17 -9.23
CA THR A 210 -19.22 14.44 -9.21
C THR A 210 -18.46 13.19 -8.81
N TYR A 211 -17.41 12.89 -9.52
CA TYR A 211 -16.47 11.80 -9.26
C TYR A 211 -15.05 12.35 -9.27
N SER A 212 -14.15 11.70 -8.54
CA SER A 212 -12.72 12.00 -8.59
C SER A 212 -11.98 10.81 -9.14
N PHE A 213 -11.08 11.07 -10.07
CA PHE A 213 -10.17 10.09 -10.64
C PHE A 213 -8.76 10.37 -10.16
N SER A 214 -8.08 9.35 -9.66
CA SER A 214 -6.67 9.39 -9.25
C SER A 214 -5.89 8.31 -9.98
N LEU A 215 -4.71 8.66 -10.42
CA LEU A 215 -3.79 7.78 -11.15
C LEU A 215 -2.46 7.78 -10.41
#